data_fba423113bc37f0da9a6896d4141c574
#
_entry.id   fba423113bc37f0da9a6896d4141c574
#
_cell.length_a   1.000
_cell.length_b   1.000
_cell.length_c   1.000
_cell.angle_alpha   90.00
_cell.angle_beta   90.00
_cell.angle_gamma   90.00
#
_symmetry.space_group_name_H-M   'P 1'
#
loop_
_entity.id
_entity.type
_entity.pdbx_description
1 polymer ?
#
loop_
_entity_poly.entity_id
_entity_poly.type
_entity_poly.pdbx_seq_one_letter_code
_entity_poly.pdbx_strand_id
1 'polypeptide(L)'
;MRILYHHRIASKDGQITHIEEMVDALRALGPVVEIVGPDVHIADTGQGGSAGWVGRLKKTLPGVLYELAEAGYSLVAYRRLRAAIRAFGPDVIYERYALYQPAGVWASRRTGIPLLLEVNAPYALARRKYNQLRLGWLADSFERYTFRGADRVFPVTQVLGDMLVAMGVQVGRIRVIPNGINPKAFEALPSTEAAKACRGLADRLVVGFIGFVREWDQLDRIVDWLAARPARDPATLMVVGDGPVRPALEAQARRLGIAHKLVFTGVVPRHEVPAHAMAFDIALQTALVPYASPLCLFEYMAMGKAILAPDQPNHHEVLRRGIDCDMYDPHAPGGVESRLDALVADAALRGRLGQGSRQALTDRAYVWEGNARRVAQAATELARSSAPAR
;
A
#
# COMPACT_ATOMS: atom_id res chain seq x y z
N MET A 1 26.20 9.56 4.81
CA MET A 1 24.95 9.87 5.55
C MET A 1 24.43 8.60 6.20
N ARG A 2 24.05 8.69 7.46
CA ARG A 2 23.55 7.58 8.29
C ARG A 2 22.06 7.82 8.56
N ILE A 3 21.21 6.94 8.10
CA ILE A 3 19.75 7.03 8.26
C ILE A 3 19.28 5.95 9.22
N LEU A 4 18.55 6.33 10.28
CA LEU A 4 17.91 5.37 11.17
C LEU A 4 16.44 5.24 10.77
N TYR A 5 16.09 4.09 10.13
CA TYR A 5 14.72 3.83 9.69
C TYR A 5 13.93 3.17 10.82
N HIS A 6 12.86 3.84 11.27
CA HIS A 6 12.03 3.38 12.38
C HIS A 6 10.61 3.03 11.91
N HIS A 7 10.11 1.84 12.28
CA HIS A 7 8.75 1.41 11.96
C HIS A 7 8.13 0.56 13.07
N ARG A 8 6.80 0.35 12.98
CA ARG A 8 6.03 -0.52 13.89
C ARG A 8 5.35 -1.68 13.16
N ILE A 9 5.71 -1.94 11.92
CA ILE A 9 5.10 -2.99 11.11
C ILE A 9 5.60 -4.36 11.56
N ALA A 10 4.66 -5.25 11.88
CA ALA A 10 4.92 -6.63 12.27
C ALA A 10 4.23 -7.64 11.33
N SER A 11 3.48 -7.17 10.32
CA SER A 11 2.79 -8.00 9.33
C SER A 11 3.66 -8.22 8.10
N LYS A 12 3.49 -9.37 7.43
CA LYS A 12 4.12 -9.69 6.15
C LYS A 12 3.18 -9.32 4.96
N ASP A 13 2.59 -8.13 4.99
CA ASP A 13 1.75 -7.62 3.90
C ASP A 13 2.50 -6.59 3.05
N GLY A 14 1.79 -5.92 2.14
CA GLY A 14 2.37 -4.89 1.28
C GLY A 14 3.09 -3.76 2.01
N GLN A 15 2.89 -3.61 3.32
CA GLN A 15 3.57 -2.59 4.11
C GLN A 15 5.04 -2.92 4.34
N ILE A 16 5.38 -4.22 4.56
CA ILE A 16 6.79 -4.62 4.69
C ILE A 16 7.51 -4.50 3.35
N THR A 17 6.83 -4.83 2.24
CA THR A 17 7.39 -4.64 0.89
C THR A 17 7.81 -3.20 0.65
N HIS A 18 6.97 -2.22 1.01
CA HIS A 18 7.31 -0.81 0.88
C HIS A 18 8.57 -0.46 1.69
N ILE A 19 8.71 -0.99 2.92
CA ILE A 19 9.87 -0.73 3.77
C ILE A 19 11.14 -1.31 3.14
N GLU A 20 11.08 -2.57 2.72
CA GLU A 20 12.22 -3.26 2.10
C GLU A 20 12.68 -2.54 0.85
N GLU A 21 11.79 -2.25 -0.09
CA GLU A 21 12.11 -1.58 -1.36
C GLU A 21 12.68 -0.16 -1.12
N MET A 22 12.11 0.61 -0.21
CA MET A 22 12.63 1.96 0.13
C MET A 22 14.02 1.88 0.77
N VAL A 23 14.22 0.97 1.72
CA VAL A 23 15.51 0.81 2.40
C VAL A 23 16.58 0.33 1.44
N ASP A 24 16.27 -0.65 0.59
CA ASP A 24 17.21 -1.17 -0.39
C ASP A 24 17.58 -0.10 -1.44
N ALA A 25 16.60 0.69 -1.88
CA ALA A 25 16.86 1.81 -2.78
C ALA A 25 17.71 2.90 -2.11
N LEU A 26 17.50 3.21 -0.82
CA LEU A 26 18.35 4.15 -0.08
C LEU A 26 19.77 3.63 0.05
N ARG A 27 19.96 2.35 0.40
CA ARG A 27 21.29 1.72 0.50
C ARG A 27 22.04 1.73 -0.84
N ALA A 28 21.33 1.46 -1.93
CA ALA A 28 21.90 1.51 -3.28
C ALA A 28 22.41 2.91 -3.69
N LEU A 29 21.85 3.97 -3.10
CA LEU A 29 22.31 5.35 -3.32
C LEU A 29 23.48 5.77 -2.41
N GLY A 30 23.97 4.88 -1.51
CA GLY A 30 25.14 5.09 -0.67
C GLY A 30 24.90 5.42 0.83
N PRO A 31 23.72 5.86 1.29
CA PRO A 31 23.46 5.99 2.73
C PRO A 31 23.62 4.66 3.47
N VAL A 32 24.15 4.71 4.69
CA VAL A 32 24.11 3.57 5.61
C VAL A 32 22.77 3.61 6.33
N VAL A 33 21.95 2.57 6.15
CA VAL A 33 20.61 2.52 6.74
C VAL A 33 20.52 1.40 7.76
N GLU A 34 20.22 1.75 9.01
CA GLU A 34 19.89 0.82 10.10
C GLU A 34 18.37 0.84 10.35
N ILE A 35 17.79 -0.33 10.56
CA ILE A 35 16.34 -0.47 10.76
C ILE A 35 16.06 -0.76 12.24
N VAL A 36 15.10 -0.03 12.81
CA VAL A 36 14.57 -0.23 14.15
C VAL A 36 13.08 -0.50 14.06
N GLY A 37 12.67 -1.68 14.42
CA GLY A 37 11.27 -2.12 14.40
C GLY A 37 10.96 -3.11 15.51
N PRO A 38 9.76 -3.68 15.52
CA PRO A 38 9.46 -4.83 16.36
C PRO A 38 10.38 -5.99 15.96
N ASP A 39 10.85 -6.76 16.94
CA ASP A 39 11.57 -8.01 16.67
C ASP A 39 10.60 -8.99 15.98
N VAL A 40 10.62 -9.00 14.66
CA VAL A 40 9.89 -9.99 13.87
C VAL A 40 10.75 -11.22 13.81
N HIS A 41 10.69 -12.05 14.85
CA HIS A 41 11.09 -13.45 14.69
C HIS A 41 10.13 -14.05 13.67
N ILE A 42 10.68 -14.36 12.51
CA ILE A 42 10.03 -15.02 11.38
C ILE A 42 9.68 -16.44 11.84
N ALA A 43 8.60 -16.59 12.59
CA ALA A 43 7.97 -17.89 12.73
C ALA A 43 7.12 -18.12 11.50
N ASP A 44 7.51 -19.10 10.72
CA ASP A 44 6.79 -19.65 9.59
C ASP A 44 5.37 -20.08 9.99
N THR A 45 4.42 -19.17 9.89
CA THR A 45 3.00 -19.54 9.90
C THR A 45 2.24 -18.58 9.00
N GLY A 46 1.79 -19.11 7.88
CA GLY A 46 1.03 -18.42 6.84
C GLY A 46 -0.38 -17.98 7.26
N GLN A 47 -0.46 -17.13 8.26
CA GLN A 47 -1.69 -16.42 8.60
C GLN A 47 -1.32 -14.98 8.97
N GLY A 48 -1.86 -14.02 8.22
CA GLY A 48 -1.78 -12.59 8.50
C GLY A 48 -2.43 -12.21 9.84
N GLY A 49 -1.75 -12.55 10.92
CA GLY A 49 -2.12 -12.25 12.29
C GLY A 49 -1.01 -11.42 12.93
N SER A 50 -1.38 -10.28 13.50
CA SER A 50 -0.52 -9.57 14.44
C SER A 50 0.11 -10.55 15.41
N ALA A 51 1.45 -10.63 15.41
CA ALA A 51 2.21 -11.64 16.13
C ALA A 51 1.73 -11.90 17.57
N GLY A 52 1.36 -13.12 17.83
CA GLY A 52 1.20 -13.80 19.10
C GLY A 52 0.46 -13.09 20.23
N TRP A 53 1.16 -12.39 21.09
CA TRP A 53 0.60 -11.82 22.33
C TRP A 53 -0.22 -10.53 22.09
N VAL A 54 0.13 -9.69 21.10
CA VAL A 54 -0.62 -8.48 20.75
C VAL A 54 -2.00 -8.84 20.16
N GLY A 55 -2.05 -9.89 19.34
CA GLY A 55 -3.31 -10.40 18.80
C GLY A 55 -4.22 -11.02 19.89
N ARG A 56 -3.62 -11.70 20.89
CA ARG A 56 -4.34 -12.20 22.07
C ARG A 56 -4.84 -11.04 22.93
N LEU A 57 -4.02 -10.03 23.18
CA LEU A 57 -4.39 -8.85 23.96
C LEU A 57 -5.57 -8.09 23.30
N LYS A 58 -5.58 -7.99 21.98
CA LYS A 58 -6.67 -7.36 21.22
C LYS A 58 -8.01 -8.10 21.37
N LYS A 59 -7.96 -9.44 21.54
CA LYS A 59 -9.17 -10.27 21.72
C LYS A 59 -9.67 -10.31 23.15
N THR A 60 -8.82 -10.06 24.14
CA THR A 60 -9.14 -10.21 25.57
C THR A 60 -9.38 -8.91 26.30
N LEU A 61 -8.78 -7.79 25.87
CA LEU A 61 -8.96 -6.51 26.52
C LEU A 61 -10.16 -5.73 25.97
N PRO A 62 -10.91 -5.02 26.84
CA PRO A 62 -11.84 -3.97 26.40
C PRO A 62 -11.12 -2.98 25.47
N GLY A 63 -11.81 -2.54 24.39
CA GLY A 63 -11.18 -1.71 23.36
C GLY A 63 -10.46 -0.46 23.88
N VAL A 64 -10.99 0.19 24.92
CA VAL A 64 -10.34 1.36 25.58
C VAL A 64 -9.00 0.98 26.21
N LEU A 65 -8.93 -0.15 26.95
CA LEU A 65 -7.70 -0.59 27.59
C LEU A 65 -6.65 -1.02 26.55
N TYR A 66 -7.11 -1.62 25.45
CA TYR A 66 -6.24 -1.94 24.34
C TYR A 66 -5.60 -0.68 23.72
N GLU A 67 -6.39 0.37 23.47
CA GLU A 67 -5.87 1.63 22.90
C GLU A 67 -4.91 2.32 23.86
N LEU A 68 -5.18 2.31 25.17
CA LEU A 68 -4.25 2.83 26.17
C LEU A 68 -2.94 2.04 26.24
N ALA A 69 -3.00 0.71 26.14
CA ALA A 69 -1.83 -0.14 26.08
C ALA A 69 -1.04 0.11 24.78
N GLU A 70 -1.72 0.32 23.65
CA GLU A 70 -1.12 0.68 22.38
C GLU A 70 -0.41 2.04 22.44
N ALA A 71 -1.04 3.04 23.09
CA ALA A 71 -0.42 4.33 23.35
C ALA A 71 0.78 4.21 24.29
N GLY A 72 0.68 3.42 25.36
CA GLY A 72 1.76 3.16 26.31
C GLY A 72 2.98 2.47 25.69
N TYR A 73 2.78 1.65 24.65
CA TYR A 73 3.88 1.03 23.89
C TYR A 73 4.84 2.06 23.27
N SER A 74 4.38 3.28 23.05
CA SER A 74 5.21 4.39 22.57
C SER A 74 6.47 4.63 23.43
N LEU A 75 6.37 4.38 24.74
CA LEU A 75 7.52 4.51 25.66
C LEU A 75 8.57 3.42 25.41
N VAL A 76 8.13 2.21 25.10
CA VAL A 76 9.01 1.09 24.72
C VAL A 76 9.70 1.39 23.39
N ALA A 77 8.91 1.81 22.38
CA ALA A 77 9.43 2.22 21.08
C ALA A 77 10.46 3.35 21.21
N TYR A 78 10.18 4.36 22.03
CA TYR A 78 11.09 5.46 22.30
C TYR A 78 12.40 5.00 22.95
N ARG A 79 12.34 4.09 23.94
CA ARG A 79 13.55 3.55 24.59
C ARG A 79 14.42 2.78 23.60
N ARG A 80 13.81 1.94 22.76
CA ARG A 80 14.50 1.20 21.68
C ARG A 80 15.15 2.16 20.68
N LEU A 81 14.38 3.15 20.20
CA LEU A 81 14.87 4.16 19.26
C LEU A 81 16.04 4.94 19.86
N ARG A 82 15.97 5.36 21.13
CA ARG A 82 17.07 6.03 21.81
C ARG A 82 18.34 5.16 21.95
N ALA A 83 18.17 3.88 22.22
CA ALA A 83 19.31 2.95 22.29
C ALA A 83 19.98 2.83 20.91
N ALA A 84 19.20 2.66 19.84
CA ALA A 84 19.71 2.63 18.48
C ALA A 84 20.39 3.95 18.06
N ILE A 85 19.82 5.10 18.40
CA ILE A 85 20.45 6.41 18.15
C ILE A 85 21.83 6.49 18.78
N ARG A 86 21.98 6.04 20.05
CA ARG A 86 23.28 6.07 20.73
C ARG A 86 24.30 5.12 20.10
N ALA A 87 23.87 3.94 19.69
CA ALA A 87 24.73 2.92 19.08
C ALA A 87 25.13 3.28 17.65
N PHE A 88 24.16 3.74 16.85
CA PHE A 88 24.35 4.00 15.44
C PHE A 88 24.85 5.41 15.13
N GLY A 89 24.47 6.44 15.89
CA GLY A 89 24.81 7.85 15.63
C GLY A 89 24.27 8.34 14.26
N PRO A 90 22.94 8.34 14.04
CA PRO A 90 22.37 8.74 12.76
C PRO A 90 22.43 10.24 12.53
N ASP A 91 22.51 10.64 11.27
CA ASP A 91 22.36 12.03 10.82
C ASP A 91 20.90 12.44 10.74
N VAL A 92 19.98 11.46 10.52
CA VAL A 92 18.55 11.68 10.37
C VAL A 92 17.76 10.46 10.84
N ILE A 93 16.58 10.69 11.42
CA ILE A 93 15.58 9.66 11.69
C ILE A 93 14.58 9.66 10.56
N TYR A 94 14.33 8.51 9.94
CA TYR A 94 13.27 8.31 8.95
C TYR A 94 12.24 7.35 9.55
N GLU A 95 11.05 7.86 9.88
CA GLU A 95 10.01 7.09 10.56
C GLU A 95 8.82 6.84 9.66
N ARG A 96 8.38 5.59 9.59
CA ARG A 96 7.08 5.24 9.03
C ARG A 96 6.01 5.43 10.09
N TYR A 97 5.07 6.31 9.81
CA TYR A 97 3.99 6.65 10.71
C TYR A 97 3.15 5.42 11.12
N ALA A 98 2.84 5.34 12.39
CA ALA A 98 1.84 4.43 12.96
C ALA A 98 1.02 5.17 14.03
N LEU A 99 -0.25 4.77 14.23
CA LEU A 99 -1.09 5.40 15.24
C LEU A 99 -0.51 5.17 16.64
N TYR A 100 -0.62 6.18 17.50
CA TYR A 100 -0.05 6.19 18.86
C TYR A 100 1.49 6.01 18.89
N GLN A 101 2.23 6.50 17.90
CA GLN A 101 3.69 6.39 17.87
C GLN A 101 4.39 7.75 17.70
N PRO A 102 4.49 8.58 18.75
CA PRO A 102 5.24 9.82 18.72
C PRO A 102 6.74 9.66 19.03
N ALA A 103 7.25 8.42 19.04
CA ALA A 103 8.60 8.10 19.48
C ALA A 103 9.69 8.85 18.69
N GLY A 104 9.53 8.95 17.35
CA GLY A 104 10.42 9.72 16.49
C GLY A 104 10.46 11.19 16.85
N VAL A 105 9.30 11.80 17.09
CA VAL A 105 9.21 13.22 17.51
C VAL A 105 9.90 13.45 18.86
N TRP A 106 9.69 12.56 19.84
CA TRP A 106 10.35 12.65 21.14
C TRP A 106 11.86 12.50 21.02
N ALA A 107 12.31 11.56 20.18
CA ALA A 107 13.73 11.34 19.93
C ALA A 107 14.37 12.55 19.24
N SER A 108 13.76 13.05 18.18
CA SER A 108 14.21 14.23 17.43
C SER A 108 14.36 15.46 18.36
N ARG A 109 13.32 15.79 19.11
CA ARG A 109 13.34 16.92 20.06
C ARG A 109 14.40 16.78 21.14
N ARG A 110 14.68 15.54 21.59
CA ARG A 110 15.68 15.30 22.66
C ARG A 110 17.11 15.33 22.17
N THR A 111 17.34 14.94 20.91
CA THR A 111 18.69 14.76 20.34
C THR A 111 19.10 15.87 19.37
N GLY A 112 18.14 16.64 18.86
CA GLY A 112 18.35 17.60 17.77
C GLY A 112 18.49 16.94 16.39
N ILE A 113 18.38 15.61 16.28
CA ILE A 113 18.45 14.90 15.02
C ILE A 113 17.13 15.09 14.26
N PRO A 114 17.17 15.55 12.99
CA PRO A 114 15.94 15.82 12.24
C PRO A 114 15.12 14.56 11.96
N LEU A 115 13.80 14.72 11.92
CA LEU A 115 12.82 13.66 11.68
C LEU A 115 12.16 13.82 10.31
N LEU A 116 12.35 12.82 9.46
CA LEU A 116 11.56 12.58 8.25
C LEU A 116 10.43 11.61 8.58
N LEU A 117 9.19 11.96 8.23
CA LEU A 117 8.01 11.14 8.53
C LEU A 117 7.30 10.71 7.25
N GLU A 118 7.25 9.42 7.01
CA GLU A 118 6.47 8.81 5.92
C GLU A 118 5.05 8.53 6.39
N VAL A 119 4.04 9.03 5.67
CA VAL A 119 2.62 8.87 6.00
C VAL A 119 1.88 8.17 4.88
N ASN A 120 1.39 6.96 5.14
CA ASN A 120 0.66 6.15 4.17
C ASN A 120 -0.87 6.18 4.37
N ALA A 121 -1.31 6.55 5.56
CA ALA A 121 -2.73 6.67 5.91
C ALA A 121 -2.92 7.52 7.18
N PRO A 122 -4.06 8.24 7.31
CA PRO A 122 -4.51 8.83 8.57
C PRO A 122 -5.22 7.74 9.38
N TYR A 123 -4.48 6.98 10.20
CA TYR A 123 -4.99 5.79 10.86
C TYR A 123 -6.14 6.05 11.85
N ALA A 124 -6.23 7.22 12.47
CA ALA A 124 -7.38 7.58 13.31
C ALA A 124 -8.66 7.61 12.48
N LEU A 125 -8.63 8.27 11.31
CA LEU A 125 -9.76 8.30 10.38
C LEU A 125 -10.10 6.90 9.87
N ALA A 126 -9.10 6.13 9.44
CA ALA A 126 -9.28 4.78 8.93
C ALA A 126 -9.92 3.85 9.98
N ARG A 127 -9.41 3.83 11.22
CA ARG A 127 -9.98 3.01 12.30
C ARG A 127 -11.38 3.46 12.70
N ARG A 128 -11.67 4.77 12.67
CA ARG A 128 -13.01 5.32 12.95
C ARG A 128 -14.04 4.83 11.93
N LYS A 129 -13.70 4.83 10.64
CA LYS A 129 -14.58 4.34 9.56
C LYS A 129 -15.06 2.89 9.80
N TYR A 130 -14.21 2.06 10.40
CA TYR A 130 -14.50 0.64 10.64
C TYR A 130 -14.85 0.33 12.12
N ASN A 131 -15.28 1.33 12.90
CA ASN A 131 -15.65 1.18 14.34
C ASN A 131 -14.54 0.53 15.20
N GLN A 132 -13.28 0.68 14.83
CA GLN A 132 -12.12 0.12 15.52
C GLN A 132 -11.47 1.11 16.48
N LEU A 133 -12.07 2.26 16.73
CA LEU A 133 -11.54 3.33 17.58
C LEU A 133 -12.56 3.72 18.65
N ARG A 134 -12.13 3.71 19.92
CA ARG A 134 -12.93 4.09 21.09
C ARG A 134 -12.53 5.46 21.65
N LEU A 135 -11.24 5.76 21.67
CA LEU A 135 -10.68 7.01 22.17
C LEU A 135 -10.29 7.93 21.00
N GLY A 136 -11.29 8.34 20.19
CA GLY A 136 -11.06 9.12 18.97
C GLY A 136 -10.31 10.43 19.21
N TRP A 137 -10.62 11.15 20.31
CA TRP A 137 -9.92 12.40 20.68
C TRP A 137 -8.43 12.17 20.98
N LEU A 138 -8.10 11.03 21.60
CA LEU A 138 -6.73 10.67 21.92
C LEU A 138 -5.95 10.34 20.63
N ALA A 139 -6.55 9.53 19.75
CA ALA A 139 -5.98 9.19 18.46
C ALA A 139 -5.69 10.45 17.62
N ASP A 140 -6.68 11.36 17.49
CA ASP A 140 -6.52 12.61 16.76
C ASP A 140 -5.41 13.48 17.35
N SER A 141 -5.27 13.50 18.69
CA SER A 141 -4.23 14.26 19.36
C SER A 141 -2.84 13.70 19.08
N PHE A 142 -2.67 12.37 19.11
CA PHE A 142 -1.42 11.71 18.75
C PHE A 142 -1.04 11.92 17.28
N GLU A 143 -2.01 11.81 16.35
CA GLU A 143 -1.78 12.07 14.94
C GLU A 143 -1.29 13.49 14.71
N ARG A 144 -2.04 14.49 15.18
CA ARG A 144 -1.66 15.90 15.02
C ARG A 144 -0.30 16.20 15.63
N TYR A 145 -0.02 15.68 16.83
CA TYR A 145 1.26 15.86 17.50
C TYR A 145 2.41 15.27 16.67
N THR A 146 2.24 14.05 16.15
CA THR A 146 3.27 13.37 15.36
C THR A 146 3.49 14.06 14.03
N PHE A 147 2.43 14.39 13.29
CA PHE A 147 2.54 15.03 12.00
C PHE A 147 3.16 16.43 12.06
N ARG A 148 2.73 17.25 13.04
CA ARG A 148 3.29 18.61 13.24
C ARG A 148 4.70 18.60 13.80
N GLY A 149 5.10 17.51 14.46
CA GLY A 149 6.40 17.39 15.11
C GLY A 149 7.54 16.99 14.18
N ALA A 150 7.24 16.55 12.96
CA ALA A 150 8.23 16.14 11.96
C ALA A 150 8.82 17.36 11.22
N ASP A 151 10.10 17.30 10.85
CA ASP A 151 10.78 18.35 10.09
C ASP A 151 10.43 18.29 8.61
N ARG A 152 10.15 17.08 8.10
CA ARG A 152 9.65 16.83 6.75
C ARG A 152 8.61 15.70 6.80
N VAL A 153 7.55 15.81 6.01
CA VAL A 153 6.47 14.81 5.95
C VAL A 153 6.28 14.36 4.51
N PHE A 154 6.25 13.06 4.29
CA PHE A 154 6.10 12.42 2.99
C PHE A 154 4.77 11.67 2.92
N PRO A 155 3.65 12.33 2.58
CA PRO A 155 2.42 11.63 2.22
C PRO A 155 2.57 10.92 0.87
N VAL A 156 1.87 9.81 0.69
CA VAL A 156 1.92 9.01 -0.54
C VAL A 156 1.03 9.54 -1.67
N THR A 157 0.18 10.53 -1.38
CA THR A 157 -0.69 11.22 -2.35
C THR A 157 -0.84 12.69 -1.98
N GLN A 158 -1.19 13.54 -2.96
CA GLN A 158 -1.52 14.95 -2.69
C GLN A 158 -2.78 15.07 -1.84
N VAL A 159 -3.79 14.20 -2.09
CA VAL A 159 -4.99 14.13 -1.25
C VAL A 159 -4.64 13.95 0.22
N LEU A 160 -3.73 13.02 0.52
CA LEU A 160 -3.26 12.83 1.89
C LEU A 160 -2.48 14.04 2.39
N GLY A 161 -1.66 14.65 1.53
CA GLY A 161 -0.93 15.90 1.84
C GLY A 161 -1.87 17.02 2.27
N ASP A 162 -2.96 17.23 1.54
CA ASP A 162 -3.97 18.24 1.84
C ASP A 162 -4.69 17.95 3.18
N MET A 163 -4.97 16.67 3.46
CA MET A 163 -5.49 16.25 4.76
C MET A 163 -4.51 16.59 5.91
N LEU A 164 -3.21 16.39 5.71
CA LEU A 164 -2.19 16.74 6.70
C LEU A 164 -2.09 18.25 6.91
N VAL A 165 -2.24 19.06 5.86
CA VAL A 165 -2.34 20.53 5.97
C VAL A 165 -3.55 20.91 6.81
N ALA A 166 -4.72 20.32 6.57
CA ALA A 166 -5.92 20.53 7.37
C ALA A 166 -5.74 20.12 8.85
N MET A 167 -4.86 19.16 9.13
CA MET A 167 -4.47 18.78 10.50
C MET A 167 -3.40 19.71 11.11
N GLY A 168 -2.92 20.72 10.35
CA GLY A 168 -2.01 21.78 10.80
C GLY A 168 -0.54 21.51 10.53
N VAL A 169 -0.21 20.64 9.59
CA VAL A 169 1.16 20.52 9.08
C VAL A 169 1.44 21.69 8.14
N GLN A 170 2.59 22.32 8.28
CA GLN A 170 3.00 23.44 7.41
C GLN A 170 3.24 22.92 5.97
N VAL A 171 2.67 23.58 4.97
CA VAL A 171 2.80 23.20 3.55
C VAL A 171 4.26 23.03 3.12
N GLY A 172 5.16 23.91 3.54
CA GLY A 172 6.59 23.83 3.23
C GLY A 172 7.32 22.60 3.79
N ARG A 173 6.71 21.86 4.71
CA ARG A 173 7.25 20.60 5.22
C ARG A 173 6.75 19.36 4.47
N ILE A 174 5.74 19.50 3.62
CA ILE A 174 5.13 18.39 2.89
C ILE A 174 5.82 18.21 1.53
N ARG A 175 6.17 16.98 1.21
CA ARG A 175 6.61 16.56 -0.12
C ARG A 175 5.94 15.22 -0.45
N VAL A 176 5.08 15.20 -1.45
CA VAL A 176 4.40 13.96 -1.88
C VAL A 176 5.40 13.01 -2.52
N ILE A 177 5.42 11.78 -2.04
CA ILE A 177 6.22 10.68 -2.57
C ILE A 177 5.30 9.47 -2.78
N PRO A 178 4.77 9.27 -4.00
CA PRO A 178 3.90 8.14 -4.30
C PRO A 178 4.69 6.82 -4.20
N ASN A 179 3.97 5.72 -4.10
CA ASN A 179 4.60 4.41 -4.21
C ASN A 179 5.25 4.24 -5.60
N GLY A 180 6.06 3.22 -5.74
CA GLY A 180 6.77 2.91 -6.99
C GLY A 180 7.03 1.43 -7.11
N ILE A 181 7.76 1.06 -8.14
CA ILE A 181 8.19 -0.31 -8.39
C ILE A 181 9.70 -0.41 -8.42
N ASN A 182 10.18 -1.65 -8.26
CA ASN A 182 11.53 -2.04 -8.66
C ASN A 182 11.47 -2.61 -10.09
N PRO A 183 11.98 -1.91 -11.11
CA PRO A 183 11.85 -2.36 -12.51
C PRO A 183 12.41 -3.76 -12.76
N LYS A 184 13.47 -4.14 -12.03
CA LYS A 184 14.12 -5.46 -12.17
C LYS A 184 13.17 -6.63 -11.91
N ALA A 185 12.15 -6.45 -11.05
CA ALA A 185 11.16 -7.48 -10.76
C ALA A 185 10.22 -7.76 -11.96
N PHE A 186 10.27 -6.94 -13.02
CA PHE A 186 9.37 -7.00 -14.17
C PHE A 186 10.09 -7.24 -15.50
N GLU A 187 11.43 -7.46 -15.48
CA GLU A 187 12.24 -7.61 -16.72
C GLU A 187 12.05 -8.96 -17.41
N ALA A 188 11.87 -10.05 -16.65
CA ALA A 188 11.84 -11.42 -17.17
C ALA A 188 10.49 -12.10 -16.91
N LEU A 189 9.39 -11.41 -17.25
CA LEU A 189 8.05 -11.97 -17.08
C LEU A 189 7.60 -12.80 -18.28
N PRO A 190 6.80 -13.86 -18.07
CA PRO A 190 6.17 -14.61 -19.16
C PRO A 190 5.20 -13.72 -19.95
N SER A 191 4.87 -14.10 -21.18
CA SER A 191 3.74 -13.47 -21.88
C SER A 191 2.42 -13.76 -21.16
N THR A 192 1.38 -12.98 -21.45
CA THR A 192 0.04 -13.17 -20.89
C THR A 192 -0.48 -14.57 -21.24
N GLU A 193 -0.27 -15.00 -22.48
CA GLU A 193 -0.69 -16.32 -22.99
C GLU A 193 0.03 -17.45 -22.23
N ALA A 194 1.35 -17.35 -22.08
CA ALA A 194 2.13 -18.33 -21.33
C ALA A 194 1.71 -18.39 -19.84
N ALA A 195 1.49 -17.24 -19.23
CA ALA A 195 1.03 -17.14 -17.83
C ALA A 195 -0.37 -17.77 -17.64
N LYS A 196 -1.29 -17.61 -18.60
CA LYS A 196 -2.61 -18.25 -18.61
C LYS A 196 -2.50 -19.75 -18.82
N ALA A 197 -1.73 -20.19 -19.82
CA ALA A 197 -1.56 -21.60 -20.14
C ALA A 197 -1.06 -22.40 -18.93
N CYS A 198 -0.04 -21.90 -18.24
CA CYS A 198 0.49 -22.52 -17.00
C CYS A 198 -0.55 -22.68 -15.87
N ARG A 199 -1.69 -21.97 -15.96
CA ARG A 199 -2.74 -21.95 -14.92
C ARG A 199 -4.06 -22.57 -15.40
N GLY A 200 -4.09 -23.16 -16.60
CA GLY A 200 -5.32 -23.72 -17.18
C GLY A 200 -6.35 -22.64 -17.55
N LEU A 201 -5.89 -21.42 -17.83
CA LEU A 201 -6.73 -20.25 -18.14
C LEU A 201 -6.57 -19.79 -19.60
N ALA A 202 -6.02 -20.63 -20.50
CA ALA A 202 -5.70 -20.25 -21.88
C ALA A 202 -6.90 -19.64 -22.62
N ASP A 203 -8.08 -20.25 -22.48
CA ASP A 203 -9.32 -19.83 -23.13
C ASP A 203 -10.15 -18.85 -22.29
N ARG A 204 -9.59 -18.30 -21.21
CA ARG A 204 -10.29 -17.39 -20.30
C ARG A 204 -9.91 -15.93 -20.55
N LEU A 205 -10.87 -15.04 -20.31
CA LEU A 205 -10.61 -13.62 -20.12
C LEU A 205 -10.46 -13.36 -18.62
N VAL A 206 -9.25 -13.04 -18.20
CA VAL A 206 -8.92 -12.97 -16.78
C VAL A 206 -9.05 -11.55 -16.28
N VAL A 207 -10.01 -11.34 -15.38
CA VAL A 207 -10.16 -10.13 -14.56
C VAL A 207 -9.41 -10.38 -13.26
N GLY A 208 -8.34 -9.63 -13.00
CA GLY A 208 -7.38 -9.95 -11.96
C GLY A 208 -7.29 -8.92 -10.84
N PHE A 209 -7.02 -9.39 -9.63
CA PHE A 209 -6.77 -8.57 -8.46
C PHE A 209 -5.52 -9.07 -7.72
N ILE A 210 -4.64 -8.14 -7.29
CA ILE A 210 -3.49 -8.44 -6.42
C ILE A 210 -3.75 -7.83 -5.05
N GLY A 211 -3.66 -8.63 -4.00
CA GLY A 211 -3.64 -8.08 -2.66
C GLY A 211 -4.25 -8.96 -1.57
N PHE A 212 -4.32 -8.38 -0.38
CA PHE A 212 -5.01 -8.95 0.76
C PHE A 212 -6.46 -8.45 0.76
N VAL A 213 -7.37 -9.32 0.27
CA VAL A 213 -8.76 -8.95 -0.04
C VAL A 213 -9.54 -8.55 1.21
N ARG A 214 -10.08 -7.34 1.19
CA ARG A 214 -10.88 -6.72 2.24
C ARG A 214 -12.26 -6.33 1.73
N GLU A 215 -13.16 -6.00 2.63
CA GLU A 215 -14.52 -5.54 2.30
C GLU A 215 -14.53 -4.29 1.39
N TRP A 216 -13.59 -3.39 1.57
CA TRP A 216 -13.49 -2.17 0.75
C TRP A 216 -12.98 -2.39 -0.67
N ASP A 217 -12.50 -3.59 -1.00
CA ASP A 217 -12.09 -3.96 -2.37
C ASP A 217 -13.29 -4.34 -3.23
N GLN A 218 -14.47 -4.53 -2.64
CA GLN A 218 -15.76 -4.74 -3.32
C GLN A 218 -15.74 -5.86 -4.39
N LEU A 219 -14.98 -6.92 -4.17
CA LEU A 219 -14.90 -8.05 -5.11
C LEU A 219 -16.19 -8.86 -5.17
N ASP A 220 -17.09 -8.74 -4.19
CA ASP A 220 -18.45 -9.28 -4.20
C ASP A 220 -19.26 -8.77 -5.39
N ARG A 221 -19.13 -7.49 -5.77
CA ARG A 221 -19.75 -6.92 -6.98
C ARG A 221 -19.21 -7.56 -8.25
N ILE A 222 -17.93 -7.90 -8.29
CA ILE A 222 -17.33 -8.57 -9.45
C ILE A 222 -17.85 -10.01 -9.55
N VAL A 223 -18.08 -10.69 -8.43
CA VAL A 223 -18.70 -12.01 -8.39
C VAL A 223 -20.14 -11.94 -8.89
N ASP A 224 -20.94 -10.96 -8.48
CA ASP A 224 -22.31 -10.76 -8.97
C ASP A 224 -22.34 -10.43 -10.47
N TRP A 225 -21.42 -9.57 -10.94
CA TRP A 225 -21.26 -9.29 -12.36
C TRP A 225 -20.93 -10.57 -13.18
N LEU A 226 -20.03 -11.42 -12.68
CA LEU A 226 -19.71 -12.70 -13.33
C LEU A 226 -20.90 -13.65 -13.39
N ALA A 227 -21.76 -13.63 -12.36
CA ALA A 227 -22.96 -14.46 -12.31
C ALA A 227 -24.05 -14.00 -13.29
N ALA A 228 -24.12 -12.70 -13.56
CA ALA A 228 -25.06 -12.12 -14.52
C ALA A 228 -24.68 -12.42 -15.99
N ARG A 229 -23.45 -12.88 -16.25
CA ARG A 229 -22.94 -13.18 -17.59
C ARG A 229 -23.39 -14.60 -18.06
N PRO A 230 -23.51 -14.82 -19.38
CA PRO A 230 -23.82 -16.13 -19.90
C PRO A 230 -22.90 -17.23 -19.35
N ALA A 231 -23.42 -18.43 -19.13
CA ALA A 231 -22.66 -19.55 -18.57
C ALA A 231 -21.38 -19.89 -19.37
N ARG A 232 -21.42 -19.70 -20.69
CA ARG A 232 -20.27 -19.93 -21.59
C ARG A 232 -19.34 -18.74 -21.73
N ASP A 233 -19.61 -17.62 -21.06
CA ASP A 233 -18.75 -16.46 -21.08
C ASP A 233 -17.37 -16.77 -20.47
N PRO A 234 -16.27 -16.45 -21.15
CA PRO A 234 -14.92 -16.82 -20.72
C PRO A 234 -14.40 -16.00 -19.52
N ALA A 235 -15.12 -14.96 -19.10
CA ALA A 235 -14.66 -14.10 -18.00
C ALA A 235 -14.50 -14.89 -16.69
N THR A 236 -13.37 -14.67 -16.04
CA THR A 236 -12.95 -15.37 -14.82
C THR A 236 -12.27 -14.37 -13.89
N LEU A 237 -12.62 -14.37 -12.61
CA LEU A 237 -11.91 -13.59 -11.59
C LEU A 237 -10.73 -14.40 -11.06
N MET A 238 -9.53 -13.82 -11.15
CA MET A 238 -8.33 -14.36 -10.54
C MET A 238 -7.81 -13.41 -9.46
N VAL A 239 -7.67 -13.94 -8.25
CA VAL A 239 -7.12 -13.20 -7.10
C VAL A 239 -5.74 -13.77 -6.78
N VAL A 240 -4.70 -12.92 -6.94
CA VAL A 240 -3.33 -13.21 -6.50
C VAL A 240 -3.18 -12.68 -5.08
N GLY A 241 -3.40 -13.54 -4.12
CA GLY A 241 -3.44 -13.19 -2.70
C GLY A 241 -4.52 -13.95 -1.93
N ASP A 242 -4.76 -13.50 -0.72
CA ASP A 242 -5.75 -14.05 0.20
C ASP A 242 -6.40 -12.92 1.00
N GLY A 243 -7.32 -13.23 1.89
CA GLY A 243 -7.93 -12.22 2.77
C GLY A 243 -9.14 -12.73 3.54
N PRO A 244 -9.60 -11.96 4.55
CA PRO A 244 -10.69 -12.38 5.43
C PRO A 244 -12.02 -12.54 4.72
N VAL A 245 -12.22 -11.89 3.57
CA VAL A 245 -13.48 -11.98 2.79
C VAL A 245 -13.50 -13.12 1.77
N ARG A 246 -12.37 -13.81 1.53
CA ARG A 246 -12.30 -14.95 0.60
C ARG A 246 -13.37 -16.02 0.86
N PRO A 247 -13.59 -16.51 2.10
CA PRO A 247 -14.61 -17.52 2.35
C PRO A 247 -16.04 -17.06 1.95
N ALA A 248 -16.33 -15.77 2.15
CA ALA A 248 -17.62 -15.17 1.76
C ALA A 248 -17.77 -15.11 0.23
N LEU A 249 -16.72 -14.71 -0.51
CA LEU A 249 -16.72 -14.68 -1.97
C LEU A 249 -16.87 -16.08 -2.58
N GLU A 250 -16.15 -17.07 -2.04
CA GLU A 250 -16.30 -18.47 -2.47
C GLU A 250 -17.70 -19.03 -2.18
N ALA A 251 -18.29 -18.67 -1.03
CA ALA A 251 -19.67 -19.05 -0.70
C ALA A 251 -20.69 -18.39 -1.63
N GLN A 252 -20.50 -17.10 -1.94
CA GLN A 252 -21.32 -16.37 -2.91
C GLN A 252 -21.26 -17.02 -4.28
N ALA A 253 -20.05 -17.33 -4.77
CA ALA A 253 -19.89 -17.98 -6.08
C ALA A 253 -20.51 -19.38 -6.15
N ARG A 254 -20.40 -20.18 -5.07
CA ARG A 254 -21.09 -21.47 -4.99
C ARG A 254 -22.61 -21.32 -5.04
N ARG A 255 -23.18 -20.38 -4.29
CA ARG A 255 -24.62 -20.09 -4.29
C ARG A 255 -25.13 -19.66 -5.66
N LEU A 256 -24.30 -18.92 -6.41
CA LEU A 256 -24.62 -18.44 -7.76
C LEU A 256 -24.25 -19.44 -8.89
N GLY A 257 -23.70 -20.61 -8.55
CA GLY A 257 -23.34 -21.66 -9.53
C GLY A 257 -22.10 -21.36 -10.37
N ILE A 258 -21.29 -20.36 -9.99
CA ILE A 258 -20.14 -19.87 -10.76
C ILE A 258 -18.79 -20.09 -10.06
N ALA A 259 -18.70 -21.03 -9.11
CA ALA A 259 -17.45 -21.32 -8.41
C ALA A 259 -16.26 -21.60 -9.34
N HIS A 260 -16.53 -22.19 -10.52
CA HIS A 260 -15.53 -22.47 -11.56
C HIS A 260 -14.98 -21.22 -12.27
N LYS A 261 -15.59 -20.05 -12.05
CA LYS A 261 -15.12 -18.76 -12.58
C LYS A 261 -14.29 -17.97 -11.57
N LEU A 262 -13.99 -18.52 -10.37
CA LEU A 262 -13.15 -17.90 -9.35
C LEU A 262 -11.87 -18.71 -9.15
N VAL A 263 -10.73 -18.01 -9.22
CA VAL A 263 -9.41 -18.60 -8.99
C VAL A 263 -8.70 -17.81 -7.91
N PHE A 264 -8.37 -18.43 -6.79
CA PHE A 264 -7.54 -17.85 -5.74
C PHE A 264 -6.19 -18.56 -5.68
N THR A 265 -5.10 -17.83 -5.84
CA THR A 265 -3.76 -18.42 -5.68
C THR A 265 -3.40 -18.66 -4.21
N GLY A 266 -4.09 -17.98 -3.28
CA GLY A 266 -3.60 -17.82 -1.92
C GLY A 266 -2.39 -16.88 -1.88
N VAL A 267 -1.74 -16.82 -0.71
CA VAL A 267 -0.51 -16.05 -0.53
C VAL A 267 0.61 -16.73 -1.32
N VAL A 268 1.20 -15.99 -2.25
CA VAL A 268 2.36 -16.43 -3.03
C VAL A 268 3.61 -15.64 -2.63
N PRO A 269 4.82 -16.18 -2.83
CA PRO A 269 6.06 -15.43 -2.60
C PRO A 269 6.07 -14.13 -3.39
N ARG A 270 6.58 -13.05 -2.78
CA ARG A 270 6.54 -11.71 -3.37
C ARG A 270 7.12 -11.65 -4.81
N HIS A 271 8.23 -12.34 -5.04
CA HIS A 271 8.89 -12.36 -6.34
C HIS A 271 8.11 -13.11 -7.43
N GLU A 272 7.13 -13.94 -7.05
CA GLU A 272 6.26 -14.67 -7.97
C GLU A 272 4.99 -13.92 -8.33
N VAL A 273 4.59 -12.90 -7.54
CA VAL A 273 3.37 -12.12 -7.76
C VAL A 273 3.27 -11.57 -9.18
N PRO A 274 4.32 -10.94 -9.77
CA PRO A 274 4.24 -10.45 -11.14
C PRO A 274 3.99 -11.55 -12.17
N ALA A 275 4.65 -12.71 -12.02
CA ALA A 275 4.46 -13.84 -12.94
C ALA A 275 3.04 -14.42 -12.88
N HIS A 276 2.41 -14.41 -11.70
CA HIS A 276 1.00 -14.77 -11.55
C HIS A 276 0.09 -13.74 -12.22
N ALA A 277 0.31 -12.46 -11.96
CA ALA A 277 -0.53 -11.37 -12.46
C ALA A 277 -0.37 -11.13 -13.97
N MET A 278 0.69 -11.64 -14.59
CA MET A 278 0.78 -11.65 -16.06
C MET A 278 -0.37 -12.36 -16.74
N ALA A 279 -1.08 -13.27 -16.07
CA ALA A 279 -2.30 -13.90 -16.61
C ALA A 279 -3.50 -12.95 -16.75
N PHE A 280 -3.46 -11.73 -16.18
CA PHE A 280 -4.56 -10.79 -16.23
C PHE A 280 -4.72 -10.16 -17.63
N ASP A 281 -5.96 -10.05 -18.11
CA ASP A 281 -6.33 -9.19 -19.24
C ASP A 281 -6.79 -7.81 -18.77
N ILE A 282 -7.49 -7.77 -17.63
CA ILE A 282 -7.98 -6.57 -16.97
C ILE A 282 -7.52 -6.64 -15.52
N ALA A 283 -6.84 -5.58 -15.05
CA ALA A 283 -6.39 -5.48 -13.67
C ALA A 283 -7.31 -4.57 -12.87
N LEU A 284 -7.77 -5.05 -11.72
CA LEU A 284 -8.72 -4.36 -10.86
C LEU A 284 -8.01 -3.59 -9.74
N GLN A 285 -8.31 -2.31 -9.67
CA GLN A 285 -8.05 -1.47 -8.51
C GLN A 285 -9.40 -0.93 -8.02
N THR A 286 -10.09 -1.67 -7.16
CA THR A 286 -11.49 -1.37 -6.78
C THR A 286 -11.62 -0.73 -5.41
N ALA A 287 -10.53 -0.65 -4.62
CA ALA A 287 -10.57 -0.12 -3.27
C ALA A 287 -11.03 1.34 -3.20
N LEU A 288 -12.05 1.62 -2.40
CA LEU A 288 -12.58 2.97 -2.17
C LEU A 288 -11.86 3.66 -1.00
N VAL A 289 -10.58 3.95 -1.18
CA VAL A 289 -9.72 4.62 -0.21
C VAL A 289 -9.06 5.84 -0.86
N PRO A 290 -9.68 7.03 -0.78
CA PRO A 290 -9.34 8.20 -1.62
C PRO A 290 -7.97 8.83 -1.32
N TYR A 291 -7.30 8.44 -0.26
CA TYR A 291 -5.95 8.92 0.12
C TYR A 291 -4.84 7.89 -0.11
N ALA A 292 -5.18 6.67 -0.54
CA ALA A 292 -4.19 5.59 -0.68
C ALA A 292 -3.39 5.71 -1.98
N SER A 293 -2.17 5.17 -1.96
CA SER A 293 -1.34 4.91 -3.14
C SER A 293 -1.10 3.39 -3.22
N PRO A 294 -1.98 2.62 -3.90
CA PRO A 294 -1.90 1.17 -3.91
C PRO A 294 -0.65 0.68 -4.65
N LEU A 295 0.15 -0.22 -4.06
CA LEU A 295 1.33 -0.80 -4.69
C LEU A 295 0.99 -1.55 -5.97
N CYS A 296 -0.08 -2.36 -5.94
CA CYS A 296 -0.53 -3.15 -7.09
C CYS A 296 -0.81 -2.30 -8.33
N LEU A 297 -1.22 -1.03 -8.16
CA LEU A 297 -1.45 -0.13 -9.27
C LEU A 297 -0.19 0.06 -10.15
N PHE A 298 0.94 0.31 -9.49
CA PHE A 298 2.23 0.49 -10.18
C PHE A 298 2.73 -0.83 -10.77
N GLU A 299 2.41 -1.97 -10.14
CA GLU A 299 2.69 -3.30 -10.67
C GLU A 299 1.88 -3.57 -11.94
N TYR A 300 0.58 -3.22 -11.96
CA TYR A 300 -0.27 -3.31 -13.16
C TYR A 300 0.28 -2.46 -14.30
N MET A 301 0.73 -1.23 -13.99
CA MET A 301 1.38 -0.34 -14.96
C MET A 301 2.66 -0.98 -15.52
N ALA A 302 3.52 -1.55 -14.67
CA ALA A 302 4.76 -2.20 -15.10
C ALA A 302 4.50 -3.40 -16.03
N MET A 303 3.44 -4.14 -15.76
CA MET A 303 3.01 -5.29 -16.57
C MET A 303 2.22 -4.88 -17.83
N GLY A 304 1.91 -3.60 -18.01
CA GLY A 304 1.15 -3.11 -19.15
C GLY A 304 -0.28 -3.65 -19.20
N LYS A 305 -0.94 -3.76 -18.05
CA LYS A 305 -2.31 -4.26 -17.96
C LYS A 305 -3.34 -3.17 -18.20
N ALA A 306 -4.49 -3.53 -18.78
CA ALA A 306 -5.66 -2.65 -18.82
C ALA A 306 -6.20 -2.48 -17.39
N ILE A 307 -6.04 -1.31 -16.83
CA ILE A 307 -6.41 -1.01 -15.45
C ILE A 307 -7.84 -0.48 -15.41
N LEU A 308 -8.68 -1.05 -14.53
CA LEU A 308 -9.97 -0.49 -14.15
C LEU A 308 -9.90 0.00 -12.71
N ALA A 309 -10.14 1.29 -12.49
CA ALA A 309 -10.08 1.93 -11.19
C ALA A 309 -11.33 2.78 -10.92
N PRO A 310 -11.71 3.05 -9.65
CA PRO A 310 -12.75 4.02 -9.33
C PRO A 310 -12.26 5.44 -9.66
N ASP A 311 -13.19 6.27 -10.11
CA ASP A 311 -12.98 7.68 -10.37
C ASP A 311 -12.85 8.43 -9.03
N GLN A 312 -11.62 8.52 -8.54
CA GLN A 312 -11.25 9.11 -7.25
C GLN A 312 -10.03 10.03 -7.41
N PRO A 313 -9.92 11.10 -6.58
CA PRO A 313 -8.85 12.09 -6.70
C PRO A 313 -7.44 11.49 -6.64
N ASN A 314 -7.19 10.52 -5.76
CA ASN A 314 -5.89 9.86 -5.63
C ASN A 314 -5.49 9.06 -6.88
N HIS A 315 -6.46 8.48 -7.61
CA HIS A 315 -6.18 7.77 -8.85
C HIS A 315 -5.81 8.75 -9.97
N HIS A 316 -6.42 9.92 -10.01
CA HIS A 316 -6.07 10.98 -10.98
C HIS A 316 -4.65 11.55 -10.80
N GLU A 317 -4.04 11.39 -9.63
CA GLU A 317 -2.63 11.74 -9.42
C GLU A 317 -1.67 10.84 -10.22
N VAL A 318 -2.10 9.58 -10.47
CA VAL A 318 -1.27 8.54 -11.09
C VAL A 318 -1.76 8.16 -12.48
N LEU A 319 -3.07 8.17 -12.72
CA LEU A 319 -3.71 7.65 -13.92
C LEU A 319 -4.49 8.71 -14.67
N ARG A 320 -4.60 8.56 -16.00
CA ARG A 320 -5.43 9.39 -16.90
C ARG A 320 -6.46 8.51 -17.59
N ARG A 321 -7.73 8.76 -17.27
CA ARG A 321 -8.85 8.05 -17.88
C ARG A 321 -8.80 8.05 -19.40
N GLY A 322 -9.01 6.89 -20.03
CA GLY A 322 -9.02 6.71 -21.48
C GLY A 322 -7.65 6.68 -22.14
N ILE A 323 -6.57 6.93 -21.41
CA ILE A 323 -5.17 6.92 -21.90
C ILE A 323 -4.40 5.76 -21.27
N ASP A 324 -4.28 5.72 -19.96
CA ASP A 324 -3.51 4.72 -19.22
C ASP A 324 -4.35 3.85 -18.28
N CYS A 325 -5.67 4.15 -18.19
CA CYS A 325 -6.65 3.33 -17.46
C CYS A 325 -8.08 3.60 -17.97
N ASP A 326 -9.02 2.76 -17.55
CA ASP A 326 -10.43 3.11 -17.52
C ASP A 326 -10.89 3.38 -16.08
N MET A 327 -11.89 4.26 -15.93
CA MET A 327 -12.40 4.63 -14.61
C MET A 327 -13.93 4.52 -14.58
N TYR A 328 -14.45 4.08 -13.45
CA TYR A 328 -15.88 4.02 -13.18
C TYR A 328 -16.28 4.92 -12.02
N ASP A 329 -17.49 5.48 -12.08
CA ASP A 329 -18.05 6.18 -10.94
C ASP A 329 -18.43 5.18 -9.85
N PRO A 330 -17.80 5.22 -8.66
CA PRO A 330 -18.06 4.26 -7.59
C PRO A 330 -19.45 4.42 -6.96
N HIS A 331 -20.12 5.54 -7.19
CA HIS A 331 -21.44 5.85 -6.66
C HIS A 331 -22.58 5.59 -7.67
N ALA A 332 -22.25 5.41 -8.95
CA ALA A 332 -23.23 5.07 -9.96
C ALA A 332 -23.67 3.61 -9.88
N PRO A 333 -24.97 3.30 -9.84
CA PRO A 333 -25.46 1.94 -10.01
C PRO A 333 -24.96 1.33 -11.31
N GLY A 334 -24.38 0.12 -11.26
CA GLY A 334 -23.83 -0.55 -12.44
C GLY A 334 -22.55 0.09 -12.99
N GLY A 335 -21.92 1.01 -12.25
CA GLY A 335 -20.76 1.76 -12.74
C GLY A 335 -19.56 0.88 -13.08
N VAL A 336 -19.14 -0.01 -12.19
CA VAL A 336 -18.02 -0.93 -12.43
C VAL A 336 -18.39 -2.00 -13.46
N GLU A 337 -19.62 -2.50 -13.40
CA GLU A 337 -20.14 -3.56 -14.26
C GLU A 337 -20.14 -3.12 -15.74
N SER A 338 -20.64 -1.91 -16.03
CA SER A 338 -20.70 -1.36 -17.39
C SER A 338 -19.30 -1.14 -18.00
N ARG A 339 -18.32 -0.73 -17.17
CA ARG A 339 -16.94 -0.54 -17.63
C ARG A 339 -16.24 -1.89 -17.84
N LEU A 340 -16.51 -2.88 -16.99
CA LEU A 340 -16.06 -4.26 -17.21
C LEU A 340 -16.60 -4.81 -18.52
N ASP A 341 -17.90 -4.63 -18.81
CA ASP A 341 -18.49 -5.08 -20.07
C ASP A 341 -17.81 -4.45 -21.29
N ALA A 342 -17.53 -3.16 -21.23
CA ALA A 342 -16.80 -2.46 -22.29
C ALA A 342 -15.37 -3.02 -22.48
N LEU A 343 -14.64 -3.22 -21.37
CA LEU A 343 -13.28 -3.78 -21.41
C LEU A 343 -13.27 -5.24 -21.89
N VAL A 344 -14.26 -6.06 -21.52
CA VAL A 344 -14.37 -7.45 -21.97
C VAL A 344 -14.64 -7.50 -23.48
N ALA A 345 -15.52 -6.63 -23.99
CA ALA A 345 -15.92 -6.62 -25.39
C ALA A 345 -14.83 -6.12 -26.35
N ASP A 346 -13.94 -5.21 -25.88
CA ASP A 346 -12.97 -4.52 -26.75
C ASP A 346 -11.51 -4.87 -26.38
N ALA A 347 -10.95 -5.84 -27.09
CA ALA A 347 -9.53 -6.24 -26.94
C ALA A 347 -8.55 -5.12 -27.34
N ALA A 348 -8.92 -4.31 -28.35
CA ALA A 348 -8.08 -3.21 -28.81
C ALA A 348 -8.02 -2.09 -27.74
N LEU A 349 -9.14 -1.82 -27.06
CA LEU A 349 -9.17 -0.91 -25.91
C LEU A 349 -8.24 -1.40 -24.80
N ARG A 350 -8.33 -2.68 -24.41
CA ARG A 350 -7.43 -3.26 -23.41
C ARG A 350 -5.97 -3.07 -23.80
N GLY A 351 -5.62 -3.36 -25.07
CA GLY A 351 -4.25 -3.19 -25.58
C GLY A 351 -3.77 -1.74 -25.51
N ARG A 352 -4.58 -0.77 -25.92
CA ARG A 352 -4.24 0.65 -25.85
C ARG A 352 -4.03 1.14 -24.42
N LEU A 353 -4.95 0.79 -23.50
CA LEU A 353 -4.85 1.17 -22.10
C LEU A 353 -3.63 0.54 -21.42
N GLY A 354 -3.35 -0.73 -21.71
CA GLY A 354 -2.17 -1.42 -21.18
C GLY A 354 -0.85 -0.81 -21.68
N GLN A 355 -0.76 -0.45 -22.96
CA GLN A 355 0.39 0.26 -23.51
C GLN A 355 0.55 1.64 -22.85
N GLY A 356 -0.56 2.39 -22.72
CA GLY A 356 -0.58 3.70 -22.07
C GLY A 356 -0.15 3.64 -20.61
N SER A 357 -0.60 2.63 -19.86
CA SER A 357 -0.23 2.43 -18.45
C SER A 357 1.28 2.18 -18.29
N ARG A 358 1.86 1.32 -19.13
CA ARG A 358 3.31 1.06 -19.12
C ARG A 358 4.12 2.31 -19.49
N GLN A 359 3.67 3.06 -20.50
CA GLN A 359 4.33 4.31 -20.90
C GLN A 359 4.28 5.34 -19.78
N ALA A 360 3.12 5.51 -19.13
CA ALA A 360 2.95 6.44 -18.02
C ALA A 360 3.86 6.13 -16.82
N LEU A 361 4.08 4.84 -16.51
CA LEU A 361 5.03 4.44 -15.47
C LEU A 361 6.45 4.92 -15.78
N THR A 362 6.89 4.74 -17.04
CA THR A 362 8.22 5.13 -17.50
C THR A 362 8.37 6.66 -17.50
N ASP A 363 7.42 7.38 -18.11
CA ASP A 363 7.47 8.84 -18.26
C ASP A 363 7.49 9.58 -16.92
N ARG A 364 6.76 9.04 -15.93
CA ARG A 364 6.62 9.65 -14.59
C ARG A 364 7.61 9.09 -13.58
N ALA A 365 8.45 8.12 -14.00
CA ALA A 365 9.50 7.51 -13.18
C ALA A 365 9.00 7.04 -11.80
N TYR A 366 7.88 6.31 -11.77
CA TYR A 366 7.36 5.74 -10.52
C TYR A 366 8.21 4.54 -10.06
N VAL A 367 9.43 4.82 -9.63
CA VAL A 367 10.41 3.81 -9.21
C VAL A 367 10.95 4.14 -7.82
N TRP A 368 11.25 3.11 -7.04
CA TRP A 368 11.77 3.26 -5.68
C TRP A 368 13.08 4.03 -5.62
N GLU A 369 13.95 3.88 -6.61
CA GLU A 369 15.20 4.63 -6.69
C GLU A 369 14.95 6.14 -6.77
N GLY A 370 13.98 6.60 -7.56
CA GLY A 370 13.57 8.00 -7.63
C GLY A 370 13.02 8.51 -6.31
N ASN A 371 12.22 7.71 -5.63
CA ASN A 371 11.68 8.03 -4.32
C ASN A 371 12.78 8.13 -3.26
N ALA A 372 13.72 7.18 -3.23
CA ALA A 372 14.86 7.19 -2.33
C ALA A 372 15.76 8.41 -2.55
N ARG A 373 15.97 8.85 -3.79
CA ARG A 373 16.72 10.10 -4.09
C ARG A 373 16.03 11.31 -3.47
N ARG A 374 14.70 11.43 -3.56
CA ARG A 374 13.93 12.52 -2.93
C ARG A 374 14.06 12.52 -1.42
N VAL A 375 14.00 11.34 -0.79
CA VAL A 375 14.20 11.17 0.66
C VAL A 375 15.63 11.53 1.06
N ALA A 376 16.65 11.01 0.35
CA ALA A 376 18.06 11.26 0.62
C ALA A 376 18.41 12.76 0.45
N GLN A 377 17.82 13.42 -0.55
CA GLN A 377 17.99 14.86 -0.74
C GLN A 377 17.41 15.64 0.46
N ALA A 378 16.17 15.34 0.88
CA ALA A 378 15.57 16.01 2.04
C ALA A 378 16.35 15.74 3.33
N ALA A 379 16.86 14.52 3.51
CA ALA A 379 17.73 14.17 4.63
C ALA A 379 19.02 15.02 4.64
N THR A 380 19.63 15.19 3.47
CA THR A 380 20.87 15.99 3.34
C THR A 380 20.60 17.48 3.62
N GLU A 381 19.49 18.02 3.11
CA GLU A 381 19.08 19.40 3.37
C GLU A 381 18.92 19.66 4.88
N LEU A 382 18.23 18.76 5.59
CA LEU A 382 17.97 18.91 7.02
C LEU A 382 19.23 18.69 7.88
N ALA A 383 20.03 17.68 7.56
CA ALA A 383 21.29 17.42 8.29
C ALA A 383 22.25 18.62 8.22
N ARG A 384 22.32 19.30 7.07
CA ARG A 384 23.14 20.53 6.92
C ARG A 384 22.60 21.70 7.72
N SER A 385 21.28 21.88 7.79
CA SER A 385 20.66 22.97 8.55
C SER A 385 20.71 22.76 10.06
N SER A 386 20.88 21.52 10.51
CA SER A 386 20.98 21.16 11.94
C SER A 386 22.42 21.12 12.45
N ALA A 387 23.43 21.19 11.56
CA ALA A 387 24.83 21.28 11.97
C ALA A 387 25.09 22.65 12.60
N PRO A 388 25.69 22.72 13.82
CA PRO A 388 26.10 24.02 14.39
C PRO A 388 27.05 24.71 13.43
N ALA A 389 26.79 25.98 13.17
CA ALA A 389 27.72 26.83 12.43
C ALA A 389 29.12 26.70 13.05
N ARG A 390 30.07 26.13 12.30
CA ARG A 390 31.45 25.96 12.73
C ARG A 390 32.15 27.31 12.73
#